data_1f61ad908db050e783ec68799c7fc893
#
_entry.id   1f61ad908db050e783ec68799c7fc893
#
_cell.length_a   1.000
_cell.length_b   1.000
_cell.length_c   1.000
_cell.angle_alpha   90.00
_cell.angle_beta   90.00
_cell.angle_gamma   90.00
#
_symmetry.space_group_name_H-M   'P 1'
#
loop_
_entity.id
_entity.type
_entity.pdbx_description
1 polymer ?
#
loop_
_entity_poly.entity_id
_entity_poly.type
_entity_poly.pdbx_seq_one_letter_code
_entity_poly.pdbx_strand_id
1 'polypeptide(L)'
;ARKPKNQQSRKWFEQYITQFYSHLESKNWTKHWWIYAADEPHQAEWKEPLTRYFAIIRKCAPKLRIMMTREPTDHFGPHVDIACIMMNHLRSGTHETARKLGQELWCYSCGHLNNPGLTLRESPVDIRTWFWLQEKWKIRRVLLWHSSVYGHTFLKPGADGRGDGQVFYFRRRAGEPDAVIPSIRAEMLRDGEEDRQYFHLLKQVARRAG
;
A
#
# COMPACT_ATOMS: atom_id res chain seq x y z
N ALA A 1 -2.65 13.12 -1.03
CA ALA A 1 -3.48 14.33 -1.09
C ALA A 1 -2.75 15.48 -0.39
N ARG A 2 -2.75 16.70 -1.00
CA ARG A 2 -2.15 17.86 -0.35
C ARG A 2 -3.06 18.37 0.75
N LYS A 3 -2.50 18.65 1.93
CA LYS A 3 -3.24 19.22 3.06
C LYS A 3 -3.83 20.58 2.71
N PRO A 4 -5.06 20.90 3.19
CA PRO A 4 -5.62 22.23 3.02
C PRO A 4 -4.73 23.28 3.72
N LYS A 5 -4.25 24.27 2.96
CA LYS A 5 -3.34 25.31 3.47
C LYS A 5 -4.05 26.50 4.09
N ASN A 6 -5.32 26.74 3.75
CA ASN A 6 -6.13 27.85 4.23
C ASN A 6 -7.61 27.45 4.35
N GLN A 7 -8.45 28.36 4.85
CA GLN A 7 -9.88 28.11 5.06
C GLN A 7 -10.63 27.76 3.77
N GLN A 8 -10.28 28.40 2.65
CA GLN A 8 -10.93 28.13 1.36
C GLN A 8 -10.57 26.73 0.82
N SER A 9 -9.30 26.35 0.87
CA SER A 9 -8.87 25.01 0.46
C SER A 9 -9.45 23.92 1.37
N ARG A 10 -9.69 24.22 2.65
CA ARG A 10 -10.38 23.32 3.57
C ARG A 10 -11.83 23.09 3.15
N LYS A 11 -12.58 24.17 2.83
CA LYS A 11 -13.98 24.06 2.35
C LYS A 11 -14.07 23.21 1.09
N TRP A 12 -13.19 23.44 0.11
CA TRP A 12 -13.14 22.64 -1.11
C TRP A 12 -12.83 21.18 -0.84
N PHE A 13 -11.90 20.91 0.06
CA PHE A 13 -11.56 19.54 0.44
C PHE A 13 -12.75 18.84 1.14
N GLU A 14 -13.43 19.51 2.07
CA GLU A 14 -14.63 18.98 2.73
C GLU A 14 -15.74 18.69 1.70
N GLN A 15 -16.00 19.60 0.77
CA GLN A 15 -16.97 19.39 -0.32
C GLN A 15 -16.58 18.19 -1.21
N TYR A 16 -15.32 18.15 -1.64
CA TYR A 16 -14.82 17.05 -2.48
C TYR A 16 -14.98 15.69 -1.79
N ILE A 17 -14.52 15.56 -0.56
CA ILE A 17 -14.61 14.29 0.19
C ILE A 17 -16.08 13.90 0.41
N THR A 18 -16.95 14.85 0.74
CA THR A 18 -18.38 14.57 0.93
C THR A 18 -19.02 14.05 -0.35
N GLN A 19 -18.80 14.72 -1.49
CA GLN A 19 -19.36 14.31 -2.78
C GLN A 19 -18.80 12.96 -3.22
N PHE A 20 -17.49 12.76 -3.09
CA PHE A 20 -16.84 11.50 -3.40
C PHE A 20 -17.41 10.35 -2.55
N TYR A 21 -17.53 10.57 -1.24
CA TYR A 21 -18.10 9.58 -0.33
C TYR A 21 -19.56 9.25 -0.68
N SER A 22 -20.40 10.24 -0.94
CA SER A 22 -21.78 10.04 -1.39
C SER A 22 -21.85 9.21 -2.68
N HIS A 23 -20.93 9.46 -3.63
CA HIS A 23 -20.84 8.65 -4.83
C HIS A 23 -20.46 7.19 -4.51
N LEU A 24 -19.48 6.95 -3.65
CA LEU A 24 -19.12 5.60 -3.22
C LEU A 24 -20.27 4.87 -2.52
N GLU A 25 -21.03 5.57 -1.68
CA GLU A 25 -22.22 5.00 -1.02
C GLU A 25 -23.31 4.64 -2.03
N SER A 26 -23.60 5.52 -3.01
CA SER A 26 -24.61 5.26 -4.05
C SER A 26 -24.30 4.03 -4.90
N LYS A 27 -23.00 3.66 -5.00
CA LYS A 27 -22.54 2.47 -5.73
C LYS A 27 -22.28 1.25 -4.83
N ASN A 28 -22.47 1.37 -3.53
CA ASN A 28 -22.10 0.34 -2.54
C ASN A 28 -20.61 -0.05 -2.60
N TRP A 29 -19.74 0.91 -2.90
CA TRP A 29 -18.29 0.72 -3.06
C TRP A 29 -17.48 1.10 -1.83
N THR A 30 -18.05 1.73 -0.83
CA THR A 30 -17.35 2.27 0.36
C THR A 30 -16.45 1.22 1.02
N LYS A 31 -16.88 -0.03 1.09
CA LYS A 31 -16.12 -1.14 1.68
C LYS A 31 -14.87 -1.55 0.88
N HIS A 32 -14.78 -1.15 -0.38
CA HIS A 32 -13.67 -1.47 -1.27
C HIS A 32 -12.68 -0.32 -1.42
N TRP A 33 -12.96 0.82 -0.78
CA TRP A 33 -12.17 2.03 -0.90
C TRP A 33 -11.49 2.41 0.41
N TRP A 34 -10.37 3.04 0.27
CA TRP A 34 -9.63 3.70 1.35
C TRP A 34 -8.95 4.94 0.81
N ILE A 35 -8.66 5.89 1.67
CA ILE A 35 -7.88 7.07 1.34
C ILE A 35 -6.45 6.89 1.84
N TYR A 36 -5.47 6.99 0.96
CA TYR A 36 -4.07 7.08 1.31
C TYR A 36 -3.79 8.51 1.77
N ALA A 37 -3.80 8.72 3.06
CA ALA A 37 -3.92 10.06 3.62
C ALA A 37 -2.57 10.69 3.96
N ALA A 38 -1.56 9.89 4.27
CA ALA A 38 -0.23 10.38 4.60
C ALA A 38 0.85 9.36 4.24
N ASP A 39 1.95 9.87 3.68
CA ASP A 39 3.12 9.10 3.31
C ASP A 39 4.22 9.32 4.34
N GLU A 40 4.64 8.25 4.99
CA GLU A 40 5.73 8.17 5.96
C GLU A 40 5.80 9.34 6.97
N PRO A 41 4.74 9.63 7.74
CA PRO A 41 4.70 10.77 8.64
C PRO A 41 5.48 10.51 9.94
N HIS A 42 6.79 10.51 9.90
CA HIS A 42 7.64 10.17 11.04
C HIS A 42 7.96 11.37 11.97
N GLN A 43 7.84 12.60 11.48
CA GLN A 43 8.21 13.81 12.22
C GLN A 43 7.11 14.20 13.22
N ALA A 44 7.52 14.63 14.41
CA ALA A 44 6.59 14.99 15.49
C ALA A 44 5.66 16.16 15.14
N GLU A 45 6.16 17.12 14.37
CA GLU A 45 5.39 18.29 13.91
C GLU A 45 4.21 17.93 12.99
N TRP A 46 4.19 16.73 12.43
CA TRP A 46 3.10 16.27 11.60
C TRP A 46 1.90 15.74 12.39
N LYS A 47 2.08 15.48 13.69
CA LYS A 47 1.03 14.87 14.52
C LYS A 47 -0.26 15.68 14.48
N GLU A 48 -0.20 16.93 14.92
CA GLU A 48 -1.39 17.76 15.05
C GLU A 48 -2.06 18.09 13.70
N PRO A 49 -1.31 18.55 12.67
CA PRO A 49 -1.90 18.79 11.36
C PRO A 49 -2.55 17.55 10.73
N LEU A 50 -1.97 16.37 10.89
CA LEU A 50 -2.53 15.14 10.36
C LEU A 50 -3.75 14.68 11.14
N THR A 51 -3.72 14.77 12.47
CA THR A 51 -4.89 14.43 13.30
C THR A 51 -6.10 15.29 12.91
N ARG A 52 -5.91 16.61 12.73
CA ARG A 52 -6.98 17.50 12.23
C ARG A 52 -7.44 17.11 10.82
N TYR A 53 -6.51 16.76 9.93
CA TYR A 53 -6.83 16.35 8.57
C TYR A 53 -7.65 15.05 8.54
N PHE A 54 -7.26 14.05 9.34
CA PHE A 54 -8.00 12.80 9.46
C PHE A 54 -9.39 13.00 10.09
N ALA A 55 -9.50 13.89 11.08
CA ALA A 55 -10.79 14.26 11.67
C ALA A 55 -11.75 14.86 10.64
N ILE A 56 -11.25 15.70 9.70
CA ILE A 56 -12.07 16.21 8.59
C ILE A 56 -12.54 15.08 7.69
N ILE A 57 -11.65 14.17 7.30
CA ILE A 57 -12.04 13.01 6.47
C ILE A 57 -13.10 12.19 7.21
N ARG A 58 -12.90 11.91 8.48
CA ARG A 58 -13.83 11.11 9.28
C ARG A 58 -15.19 11.79 9.42
N LYS A 59 -15.21 13.12 9.56
CA LYS A 59 -16.46 13.92 9.58
C LYS A 59 -17.21 13.83 8.24
N CYS A 60 -16.51 13.97 7.12
CA CYS A 60 -17.12 14.04 5.78
C CYS A 60 -17.42 12.66 5.18
N ALA A 61 -16.68 11.63 5.59
CA ALA A 61 -16.74 10.28 5.06
C ALA A 61 -16.54 9.25 6.18
N PRO A 62 -17.53 9.05 7.07
CA PRO A 62 -17.37 8.31 8.33
C PRO A 62 -16.95 6.85 8.16
N LYS A 63 -17.35 6.19 7.08
CA LYS A 63 -17.02 4.78 6.80
C LYS A 63 -15.85 4.62 5.83
N LEU A 64 -15.30 5.71 5.28
CA LEU A 64 -14.13 5.63 4.38
C LEU A 64 -12.89 5.34 5.21
N ARG A 65 -12.20 4.28 4.86
CA ARG A 65 -11.02 3.83 5.60
C ARG A 65 -9.82 4.74 5.30
N ILE A 66 -9.07 5.07 6.34
CA ILE A 66 -7.87 5.92 6.27
C ILE A 66 -6.64 5.03 6.39
N MET A 67 -5.76 5.11 5.41
CA MET A 67 -4.46 4.43 5.37
C MET A 67 -3.31 5.43 5.46
N MET A 68 -2.24 5.05 6.12
CA MET A 68 -0.95 5.72 6.07
C MET A 68 0.21 4.72 6.04
N THR A 69 1.34 5.11 5.48
CA THR A 69 2.59 4.32 5.48
C THR A 69 3.37 4.58 6.76
N ARG A 70 3.04 3.80 7.80
CA ARG A 70 3.70 3.83 9.10
C ARG A 70 3.44 2.55 9.90
N GLU A 71 4.25 2.32 10.92
CA GLU A 71 3.99 1.32 11.94
C GLU A 71 2.65 1.58 12.65
N PRO A 72 1.97 0.51 13.13
CA PRO A 72 0.77 0.66 13.93
C PRO A 72 1.00 1.60 15.11
N THR A 73 0.15 2.60 15.26
CA THR A 73 0.31 3.65 16.26
C THR A 73 -1.02 4.30 16.63
N ASP A 74 -1.17 4.72 17.87
CA ASP A 74 -2.26 5.57 18.37
C ASP A 74 -1.94 7.06 18.25
N HIS A 75 -0.76 7.40 17.72
CA HIS A 75 -0.24 8.76 17.66
C HIS A 75 -1.18 9.78 17.00
N PHE A 76 -2.01 9.31 16.06
CA PHE A 76 -3.00 10.13 15.34
C PHE A 76 -4.44 9.90 15.83
N GLY A 77 -4.60 9.34 17.03
CA GLY A 77 -5.90 9.00 17.60
C GLY A 77 -6.60 7.86 16.84
N PRO A 78 -7.92 7.74 16.99
CA PRO A 78 -8.68 6.61 16.44
C PRO A 78 -9.01 6.74 14.94
N HIS A 79 -8.30 7.61 14.21
CA HIS A 79 -8.67 7.93 12.84
C HIS A 79 -8.10 6.99 11.80
N VAL A 80 -6.99 6.30 12.10
CA VAL A 80 -6.28 5.45 11.16
C VAL A 80 -6.81 4.02 11.22
N ASP A 81 -7.28 3.51 10.10
CA ASP A 81 -7.82 2.14 10.00
C ASP A 81 -6.79 1.15 9.45
N ILE A 82 -5.81 1.64 8.69
CA ILE A 82 -4.82 0.80 8.00
C ILE A 82 -3.42 1.36 8.25
N ALA A 83 -2.61 0.56 8.92
CA ALA A 83 -1.18 0.81 9.05
C ALA A 83 -0.42 0.03 7.98
N CYS A 84 0.22 0.72 7.04
CA CYS A 84 1.03 0.11 5.99
C CYS A 84 2.50 0.27 6.34
N ILE A 85 3.09 -0.80 6.88
CA ILE A 85 4.47 -0.79 7.40
C ILE A 85 5.47 -1.19 6.32
N MET A 86 6.65 -0.60 6.34
CA MET A 86 7.74 -1.08 5.51
C MET A 86 8.13 -2.50 5.96
N MET A 87 8.33 -3.43 5.01
CA MET A 87 8.53 -4.86 5.29
C MET A 87 9.69 -5.11 6.27
N ASN A 88 10.79 -4.37 6.16
CA ASN A 88 11.95 -4.47 7.05
C ASN A 88 11.70 -3.95 8.48
N HIS A 89 10.62 -3.23 8.70
CA HIS A 89 10.22 -2.76 10.04
C HIS A 89 9.30 -3.75 10.76
N LEU A 90 8.88 -4.83 10.10
CA LEU A 90 8.11 -5.89 10.74
C LEU A 90 8.93 -6.53 11.88
N ARG A 91 8.31 -6.62 13.05
CA ARG A 91 8.89 -7.22 14.26
C ARG A 91 7.88 -8.16 14.91
N SER A 92 8.37 -9.03 15.77
CA SER A 92 7.50 -9.81 16.65
C SER A 92 6.60 -8.84 17.45
N GLY A 93 5.30 -9.09 17.44
CA GLY A 93 4.32 -8.22 18.11
C GLY A 93 3.71 -7.12 17.26
N THR A 94 4.25 -6.81 16.05
CA THR A 94 3.67 -5.77 15.18
C THR A 94 2.18 -6.03 14.87
N HIS A 95 1.83 -7.27 14.51
CA HIS A 95 0.44 -7.64 14.25
C HIS A 95 -0.45 -7.47 15.51
N GLU A 96 0.06 -7.84 16.67
CA GLU A 96 -0.66 -7.72 17.93
C GLU A 96 -0.90 -6.25 18.30
N THR A 97 0.09 -5.39 18.06
CA THR A 97 -0.06 -3.94 18.23
C THR A 97 -1.14 -3.39 17.31
N ALA A 98 -1.10 -3.73 16.02
CA ALA A 98 -2.15 -3.33 15.08
C ALA A 98 -3.53 -3.78 15.53
N ARG A 99 -3.67 -5.04 15.97
CA ARG A 99 -4.93 -5.59 16.48
C ARG A 99 -5.44 -4.86 17.71
N LYS A 100 -4.59 -4.53 18.67
CA LYS A 100 -4.96 -3.77 19.88
C LYS A 100 -5.45 -2.36 19.53
N LEU A 101 -4.90 -1.76 18.50
CA LEU A 101 -5.29 -0.43 18.02
C LEU A 101 -6.48 -0.45 17.04
N GLY A 102 -7.03 -1.63 16.72
CA GLY A 102 -8.09 -1.78 15.72
C GLY A 102 -7.64 -1.47 14.29
N GLN A 103 -6.33 -1.50 14.03
CA GLN A 103 -5.74 -1.19 12.73
C GLN A 103 -5.50 -2.48 11.92
N GLU A 104 -5.84 -2.46 10.66
CA GLU A 104 -5.47 -3.52 9.71
C GLU A 104 -4.02 -3.32 9.29
N LEU A 105 -3.23 -4.41 9.32
CA LEU A 105 -1.82 -4.37 8.95
C LEU A 105 -1.64 -4.68 7.47
N TRP A 106 -1.03 -3.74 6.76
CA TRP A 106 -0.52 -3.90 5.40
C TRP A 106 0.99 -3.72 5.39
N CYS A 107 1.64 -4.04 4.28
CA CYS A 107 3.07 -3.78 4.13
C CYS A 107 3.43 -3.31 2.73
N TYR A 108 4.59 -2.70 2.61
CA TYR A 108 5.23 -2.35 1.35
C TYR A 108 6.74 -2.58 1.44
N SER A 109 7.43 -2.55 0.32
CA SER A 109 8.89 -2.51 0.25
C SER A 109 9.32 -1.41 -0.69
N CYS A 110 10.46 -0.80 -0.39
CA CYS A 110 11.05 0.28 -1.15
C CYS A 110 12.57 0.24 -1.00
N GLY A 111 13.30 0.18 -2.10
CA GLY A 111 14.72 0.49 -2.28
C GLY A 111 15.77 -0.17 -1.40
N HIS A 112 15.44 -0.97 -0.41
CA HIS A 112 16.36 -1.49 0.60
C HIS A 112 16.80 -2.92 0.32
N LEU A 113 18.10 -3.14 0.32
CA LEU A 113 18.76 -4.42 -0.01
C LEU A 113 18.51 -5.57 0.98
N ASN A 114 17.97 -5.31 2.17
CA ASN A 114 17.81 -6.33 3.22
C ASN A 114 16.37 -6.84 3.38
N ASN A 115 15.54 -6.61 2.39
CA ASN A 115 14.13 -7.01 2.40
C ASN A 115 13.81 -7.76 1.12
N PRO A 116 12.78 -8.60 1.12
CA PRO A 116 12.19 -8.95 -0.16
C PRO A 116 11.75 -7.65 -0.84
N GLY A 117 12.46 -7.24 -1.86
CA GLY A 117 12.26 -5.97 -2.57
C GLY A 117 12.02 -6.18 -4.06
N LEU A 118 11.87 -5.08 -4.78
CA LEU A 118 11.61 -5.07 -6.22
C LEU A 118 12.80 -4.52 -7.02
N THR A 119 13.98 -4.48 -6.42
CA THR A 119 15.18 -3.97 -7.12
C THR A 119 15.78 -5.03 -8.05
N LEU A 120 16.62 -4.58 -8.99
CA LEU A 120 17.35 -5.47 -9.91
C LEU A 120 18.44 -6.31 -9.22
N ARG A 121 18.80 -5.98 -7.98
CA ARG A 121 19.86 -6.65 -7.21
C ARG A 121 19.34 -7.80 -6.37
N GLU A 122 18.04 -7.88 -6.19
CA GLU A 122 17.41 -8.92 -5.40
C GLU A 122 17.06 -10.12 -6.25
N SER A 123 17.10 -11.30 -5.64
CA SER A 123 16.64 -12.51 -6.29
C SER A 123 15.15 -12.40 -6.66
N PRO A 124 14.73 -12.80 -7.85
CA PRO A 124 13.32 -12.88 -8.19
C PRO A 124 12.50 -13.71 -7.20
N VAL A 125 13.10 -14.73 -6.59
CA VAL A 125 12.45 -15.58 -5.57
C VAL A 125 12.13 -14.77 -4.31
N ASP A 126 12.92 -13.75 -3.96
CA ASP A 126 12.65 -12.90 -2.79
C ASP A 126 11.31 -12.15 -2.94
N ILE A 127 10.95 -11.77 -4.16
CA ILE A 127 9.66 -11.13 -4.45
C ILE A 127 8.50 -12.09 -4.14
N ARG A 128 8.63 -13.35 -4.51
CA ARG A 128 7.65 -14.40 -4.23
C ARG A 128 7.49 -14.60 -2.72
N THR A 129 8.57 -14.45 -1.94
CA THR A 129 8.51 -14.60 -0.47
C THR A 129 7.69 -13.53 0.24
N TRP A 130 7.36 -12.40 -0.38
CA TRP A 130 6.46 -11.40 0.20
C TRP A 130 5.14 -12.02 0.65
N PHE A 131 4.59 -12.90 -0.17
CA PHE A 131 3.29 -13.53 0.07
C PHE A 131 3.36 -14.59 1.17
N TRP A 132 4.51 -15.24 1.33
CA TRP A 132 4.80 -16.13 2.46
C TRP A 132 4.94 -15.33 3.76
N LEU A 133 5.60 -14.18 3.72
CA LEU A 133 5.69 -13.28 4.86
C LEU A 133 4.33 -12.69 5.25
N GLN A 134 3.44 -12.43 4.28
CA GLN A 134 2.07 -12.05 4.56
C GLN A 134 1.36 -13.11 5.44
N GLU A 135 1.48 -14.38 5.09
CA GLU A 135 0.90 -15.45 5.87
C GLU A 135 1.52 -15.54 7.27
N LYS A 136 2.84 -15.53 7.35
CA LYS A 136 3.57 -15.59 8.62
C LYS A 136 3.20 -14.45 9.58
N TRP A 137 3.13 -13.22 9.05
CA TRP A 137 2.90 -12.01 9.85
C TRP A 137 1.43 -11.56 9.89
N LYS A 138 0.51 -12.35 9.31
CA LYS A 138 -0.92 -12.02 9.20
C LYS A 138 -1.19 -10.66 8.57
N ILE A 139 -0.42 -10.33 7.54
CA ILE A 139 -0.53 -9.09 6.79
C ILE A 139 -1.71 -9.20 5.83
N ARG A 140 -2.58 -8.21 5.82
CA ARG A 140 -3.79 -8.26 4.99
C ARG A 140 -3.51 -8.01 3.51
N ARG A 141 -2.65 -7.03 3.20
CA ARG A 141 -2.34 -6.63 1.81
C ARG A 141 -0.90 -6.14 1.67
N VAL A 142 -0.41 -6.22 0.45
CA VAL A 142 0.85 -5.59 0.03
C VAL A 142 0.54 -4.35 -0.79
N LEU A 143 1.22 -3.25 -0.52
CA LEU A 143 1.22 -2.04 -1.32
C LEU A 143 2.42 -2.08 -2.26
N LEU A 144 2.18 -1.96 -3.54
CA LEU A 144 3.20 -1.67 -4.53
C LEU A 144 3.24 -0.15 -4.73
N TRP A 145 4.27 0.50 -4.19
CA TRP A 145 4.37 1.96 -4.18
C TRP A 145 4.47 2.54 -5.59
N HIS A 146 5.07 1.79 -6.51
CA HIS A 146 5.15 2.11 -7.93
C HIS A 146 5.27 0.84 -8.76
N SER A 147 4.70 0.82 -9.95
CA SER A 147 4.74 -0.33 -10.87
C SER A 147 5.49 -0.05 -12.17
N SER A 148 5.68 1.24 -12.49
CA SER A 148 6.25 1.69 -13.76
C SER A 148 6.96 3.02 -13.59
N VAL A 149 8.08 3.03 -12.86
CA VAL A 149 8.93 4.23 -12.75
C VAL A 149 9.58 4.51 -14.09
N TYR A 150 9.15 5.58 -14.73
CA TYR A 150 9.74 6.03 -15.99
C TYR A 150 11.06 6.77 -15.72
N GLY A 151 12.18 6.07 -15.82
CA GLY A 151 13.44 6.69 -16.18
C GLY A 151 13.43 6.95 -17.70
N HIS A 152 14.12 7.99 -18.14
CA HIS A 152 14.10 8.48 -19.52
C HIS A 152 14.49 7.48 -20.63
N THR A 153 14.80 6.24 -20.31
CA THR A 153 15.04 5.17 -21.29
C THR A 153 14.60 3.83 -20.74
N PHE A 154 14.03 3.03 -21.62
CA PHE A 154 13.63 1.63 -21.40
C PHE A 154 14.71 0.74 -20.72
N LEU A 155 15.97 1.12 -20.84
CA LEU A 155 17.13 0.38 -20.34
C LEU A 155 17.82 1.02 -19.14
N LYS A 156 17.39 2.21 -18.71
CA LYS A 156 17.98 2.80 -17.48
C LYS A 156 17.15 2.39 -16.28
N PRO A 157 17.76 1.74 -15.29
CA PRO A 157 17.14 1.58 -13.98
C PRO A 157 16.65 2.94 -13.46
N GLY A 158 15.58 2.95 -12.66
CA GLY A 158 15.01 4.18 -12.08
C GLY A 158 16.05 5.10 -11.45
N ALA A 159 15.64 6.24 -10.94
CA ALA A 159 16.53 7.34 -10.52
C ALA A 159 17.67 6.94 -9.57
N ASP A 160 17.53 5.82 -8.83
CA ASP A 160 18.55 5.26 -7.94
C ASP A 160 19.45 4.20 -8.62
N GLY A 161 19.27 3.93 -9.92
CA GLY A 161 20.00 2.89 -10.66
C GLY A 161 19.68 1.45 -10.26
N ARG A 162 18.71 1.23 -9.35
CA ARG A 162 18.38 -0.09 -8.80
C ARG A 162 17.15 -0.74 -9.43
N GLY A 163 16.40 0.02 -10.23
CA GLY A 163 15.19 -0.44 -10.89
C GLY A 163 14.00 -0.68 -9.94
N ASP A 164 14.03 -0.11 -8.74
CA ASP A 164 12.90 -0.18 -7.83
C ASP A 164 11.65 0.48 -8.44
N GLY A 165 10.49 -0.13 -8.30
CA GLY A 165 9.26 0.34 -8.91
C GLY A 165 9.14 0.10 -10.43
N GLN A 166 10.06 -0.63 -11.06
CA GLN A 166 9.98 -1.02 -12.47
C GLN A 166 9.49 -2.46 -12.61
N VAL A 167 8.23 -2.68 -12.36
CA VAL A 167 7.58 -3.99 -12.50
C VAL A 167 7.12 -4.23 -13.93
N PHE A 168 6.67 -3.18 -14.58
CA PHE A 168 6.23 -3.18 -15.97
C PHE A 168 7.05 -2.21 -16.80
N TYR A 169 7.29 -2.57 -18.07
CA TYR A 169 7.93 -1.74 -19.08
C TYR A 169 6.93 -1.36 -20.16
N PHE A 170 7.16 -0.22 -20.81
CA PHE A 170 6.35 0.22 -21.92
C PHE A 170 7.21 0.24 -23.18
N ARG A 171 6.70 -0.39 -24.22
CA ARG A 171 7.30 -0.35 -25.55
C ARG A 171 6.51 0.60 -26.43
N ARG A 172 7.21 1.60 -26.94
CA ARG A 172 6.72 2.46 -28.02
C ARG A 172 7.68 2.35 -29.20
N ARG A 173 7.17 1.89 -30.33
CA ARG A 173 7.89 1.85 -31.59
C ARG A 173 7.03 2.50 -32.67
N ALA A 174 7.67 3.31 -33.55
CA ALA A 174 6.95 3.92 -34.69
C ALA A 174 6.33 2.82 -35.52
N GLY A 175 5.03 2.94 -35.82
CA GLY A 175 4.28 1.97 -36.64
C GLY A 175 3.81 0.70 -35.89
N GLU A 176 4.10 0.55 -34.61
CA GLU A 176 3.60 -0.57 -33.80
C GLU A 176 2.65 -0.07 -32.68
N PRO A 177 1.69 -0.87 -32.25
CA PRO A 177 0.89 -0.55 -31.06
C PRO A 177 1.76 -0.41 -29.82
N ASP A 178 1.40 0.53 -28.94
CA ASP A 178 1.99 0.61 -27.61
C ASP A 178 1.75 -0.69 -26.84
N ALA A 179 2.77 -1.21 -26.17
CA ALA A 179 2.67 -2.46 -25.42
C ALA A 179 3.20 -2.31 -23.99
N VAL A 180 2.52 -2.96 -23.04
CA VAL A 180 2.99 -3.17 -21.68
C VAL A 180 3.70 -4.52 -21.63
N ILE A 181 4.94 -4.53 -21.17
CA ILE A 181 5.78 -5.72 -21.09
C ILE A 181 6.00 -6.02 -19.60
N PRO A 182 5.51 -7.15 -19.08
CA PRO A 182 5.80 -7.56 -17.72
C PRO A 182 7.29 -7.91 -17.58
N SER A 183 7.87 -7.58 -16.44
CA SER A 183 9.22 -8.05 -16.07
C SER A 183 9.10 -9.40 -15.34
N ILE A 184 10.25 -10.07 -15.14
CA ILE A 184 10.32 -11.24 -14.27
C ILE A 184 9.78 -10.93 -12.85
N ARG A 185 9.86 -9.68 -12.39
CA ARG A 185 9.31 -9.25 -11.10
C ARG A 185 7.78 -9.29 -11.10
N ALA A 186 7.14 -8.91 -12.20
CA ALA A 186 5.69 -9.05 -12.36
C ALA A 186 5.26 -10.51 -12.28
N GLU A 187 6.01 -11.40 -12.93
CA GLU A 187 5.75 -12.84 -12.89
C GLU A 187 5.92 -13.41 -11.47
N MET A 188 6.96 -12.99 -10.74
CA MET A 188 7.18 -13.43 -9.36
C MET A 188 6.09 -12.92 -8.40
N LEU A 189 5.56 -11.71 -8.63
CA LEU A 189 4.41 -11.21 -7.88
C LEU A 189 3.17 -12.07 -8.14
N ARG A 190 2.93 -12.46 -9.39
CA ARG A 190 1.83 -13.39 -9.74
C ARG A 190 2.01 -14.74 -9.07
N ASP A 191 3.18 -15.36 -9.20
CA ASP A 191 3.47 -16.66 -8.60
C ASP A 191 3.33 -16.65 -7.07
N GLY A 192 3.75 -15.55 -6.44
CA GLY A 192 3.58 -15.35 -5.00
C GLY A 192 2.11 -15.22 -4.58
N GLU A 193 1.28 -14.54 -5.37
CA GLU A 193 -0.17 -14.48 -5.11
C GLU A 193 -0.83 -15.85 -5.31
N GLU A 194 -0.37 -16.66 -6.26
CA GLU A 194 -0.82 -18.05 -6.43
C GLU A 194 -0.44 -18.89 -5.20
N ASP A 195 0.78 -18.78 -4.67
CA ASP A 195 1.18 -19.43 -3.41
C ASP A 195 0.24 -19.06 -2.26
N ARG A 196 -0.14 -17.80 -2.15
CA ARG A 196 -1.07 -17.32 -1.12
C ARG A 196 -2.45 -18.00 -1.25
N GLN A 197 -2.91 -18.22 -2.47
CA GLN A 197 -4.15 -18.96 -2.74
C GLN A 197 -4.03 -20.43 -2.32
N TYR A 198 -2.89 -21.07 -2.57
CA TYR A 198 -2.61 -22.43 -2.07
C TYR A 198 -2.62 -22.49 -0.54
N PHE A 199 -2.03 -21.53 0.16
CA PHE A 199 -2.14 -21.45 1.61
C PHE A 199 -3.60 -21.34 2.08
N HIS A 200 -4.42 -20.57 1.38
CA HIS A 200 -5.84 -20.47 1.70
C HIS A 200 -6.56 -21.82 1.53
N LEU A 201 -6.33 -22.52 0.41
CA LEU A 201 -6.89 -23.85 0.16
C LEU A 201 -6.43 -24.86 1.21
N LEU A 202 -5.14 -24.88 1.54
CA LEU A 202 -4.59 -25.76 2.58
C LEU A 202 -5.29 -25.55 3.93
N LYS A 203 -5.49 -24.29 4.33
CA LYS A 203 -6.22 -23.96 5.56
C LYS A 203 -7.67 -24.44 5.53
N GLN A 204 -8.33 -24.37 4.37
CA GLN A 204 -9.70 -24.89 4.22
C GLN A 204 -9.74 -26.41 4.38
N VAL A 205 -8.81 -27.12 3.73
CA VAL A 205 -8.72 -28.60 3.83
C VAL A 205 -8.40 -29.02 5.27
N ALA A 206 -7.41 -28.40 5.89
CA ALA A 206 -7.04 -28.68 7.29
C ALA A 206 -8.22 -28.51 8.27
N ARG A 207 -9.03 -27.45 8.09
CA ARG A 207 -10.23 -27.23 8.92
C ARG A 207 -11.34 -28.26 8.71
N ARG A 208 -11.37 -28.93 7.54
CA ARG A 208 -12.36 -29.99 7.28
C ARG A 208 -11.89 -31.35 7.77
N ALA A 209 -10.59 -31.52 7.94
CA ALA A 209 -9.98 -32.78 8.36
C ALA A 209 -9.81 -32.92 9.89
N GLY A 210 -9.88 -31.83 10.64
CA GLY A 210 -9.78 -31.81 12.09
C GLY A 210 -10.94 -31.15 12.77
#